data_447f2d130359467c233fbfca1990f62a
#
_entry.id   447f2d130359467c233fbfca1990f62a
#
_cell.length_a   1.000
_cell.length_b   1.000
_cell.length_c   1.000
_cell.angle_alpha   90.00
_cell.angle_beta   90.00
_cell.angle_gamma   90.00
#
_symmetry.space_group_name_H-M   'P 1'
#
loop_
_entity.id
_entity.type
_entity.pdbx_description
1 polymer ?
#
loop_
_entity_poly.entity_id
_entity_poly.type
_entity_poly.pdbx_seq_one_letter_code
_entity_poly.pdbx_strand_id
1 'polypeptide(L)'
;MKKQILPFLFPILLLAADGVPWRQIKFEAEDSGWSRWAARDEIAPRTYVDRVVGRGEPGSLAISGNGNAAAYGGWRKRIEGVTPGQWYRLTAHYRSTAVPNEQLQILARVDWLRADSKRAGQPDYAYRVEPAGGDWKRVTLDAPAPPAASSLNMELYLQNAPLGAVWWDDLSLEAIDSPGPRKITVAAVNLRPRSTGSAAASVAKFVELAQAKIGAGTDVILLPEGITVVGTGKTYAEVAESIPGPTTTKLGELARGKKAYVVAGIIEREGIAIYNTAILIDRAGQVIGRYRKVYLPREEIEGGLTPGSDYPTFATDFGRVGVMICWDLQYADPARALARRGAELLLVPIWGGNETLGKARAIENRVFIATSGYDYPTYVMDPDGEILAIAREDGSMAVSSIDLNKRYSDKWLGDMRGRFMKEVRTDIKVE
;
A
#
# COMPACT_ATOMS: atom_id res chain seq x y z
N MET A 1 -41.18 -1.88 63.76
CA MET A 1 -40.17 -1.40 62.85
C MET A 1 -39.32 -2.58 62.39
N LYS A 2 -39.58 -3.11 61.17
CA LYS A 2 -38.83 -4.23 60.59
C LYS A 2 -37.79 -3.61 59.64
N LYS A 3 -36.49 -3.80 59.90
CA LYS A 3 -35.41 -3.42 59.02
C LYS A 3 -35.34 -4.43 57.89
N GLN A 4 -35.58 -3.97 56.66
CA GLN A 4 -35.26 -4.73 55.44
C GLN A 4 -33.77 -4.64 55.21
N ILE A 5 -33.10 -5.79 55.13
CA ILE A 5 -31.73 -5.96 54.68
C ILE A 5 -31.77 -6.17 53.16
N LEU A 6 -31.28 -5.21 52.40
CA LEU A 6 -31.08 -5.34 50.97
C LEU A 6 -29.82 -6.21 50.72
N PRO A 7 -29.86 -7.23 49.86
CA PRO A 7 -28.64 -7.95 49.52
C PRO A 7 -27.82 -7.11 48.56
N PHE A 8 -26.59 -6.86 48.93
CA PHE A 8 -25.56 -6.34 48.01
C PHE A 8 -25.24 -7.43 47.00
N LEU A 9 -25.69 -7.27 45.76
CA LEU A 9 -25.22 -8.02 44.62
C LEU A 9 -23.80 -7.48 44.26
N PHE A 10 -22.79 -8.25 44.64
CA PHE A 10 -21.46 -8.10 44.02
C PHE A 10 -21.58 -8.55 42.57
N PRO A 11 -21.11 -7.76 41.59
CA PRO A 11 -20.97 -8.26 40.24
C PRO A 11 -19.90 -9.36 40.27
N ILE A 12 -20.31 -10.59 40.01
CA ILE A 12 -19.39 -11.68 39.67
C ILE A 12 -18.73 -11.25 38.36
N LEU A 13 -17.48 -10.80 38.47
CA LEU A 13 -16.60 -10.70 37.29
C LEU A 13 -16.39 -12.13 36.80
N LEU A 14 -17.18 -12.56 35.82
CA LEU A 14 -16.82 -13.71 35.00
C LEU A 14 -15.50 -13.35 34.37
N LEU A 15 -14.42 -13.99 34.79
CA LEU A 15 -13.19 -14.10 34.00
C LEU A 15 -13.62 -14.73 32.68
N ALA A 16 -13.74 -13.92 31.64
CA ALA A 16 -13.94 -14.39 30.28
C ALA A 16 -12.78 -15.34 29.98
N ALA A 17 -13.10 -16.58 29.65
CA ALA A 17 -12.17 -17.46 28.97
C ALA A 17 -11.54 -16.65 27.81
N ASP A 18 -10.26 -16.90 27.48
CA ASP A 18 -9.48 -16.18 26.46
C ASP A 18 -10.10 -16.24 25.04
N GLY A 19 -11.32 -15.73 24.89
CA GLY A 19 -12.08 -15.64 23.65
C GLY A 19 -12.08 -14.22 23.07
N VAL A 20 -12.57 -14.07 21.86
CA VAL A 20 -12.70 -12.76 21.20
C VAL A 20 -13.95 -12.03 21.71
N PRO A 21 -13.91 -10.73 22.07
CA PRO A 21 -12.75 -9.82 21.95
C PRO A 21 -11.69 -10.06 23.03
N TRP A 22 -10.43 -9.86 22.63
CA TRP A 22 -9.29 -10.03 23.51
C TRP A 22 -8.38 -8.80 23.49
N ARG A 23 -7.87 -8.37 24.66
CA ARG A 23 -6.92 -7.27 24.78
C ARG A 23 -5.93 -7.51 25.92
N GLN A 24 -4.69 -7.13 25.73
CA GLN A 24 -3.66 -7.14 26.75
C GLN A 24 -2.76 -5.90 26.64
N ILE A 25 -2.67 -5.16 27.73
CA ILE A 25 -1.91 -3.90 27.87
C ILE A 25 -0.88 -3.96 29.00
N LYS A 26 -0.84 -5.08 29.76
CA LYS A 26 0.10 -5.28 30.86
C LYS A 26 0.79 -6.63 30.74
N PHE A 27 2.09 -6.64 30.90
CA PHE A 27 2.94 -7.80 30.81
C PHE A 27 3.83 -7.87 32.05
N GLU A 28 3.31 -8.42 33.13
CA GLU A 28 3.97 -8.44 34.45
C GLU A 28 4.75 -9.73 34.70
N ALA A 29 4.34 -10.83 34.10
CA ALA A 29 4.91 -12.17 34.30
C ALA A 29 5.16 -12.89 32.99
N GLU A 30 6.13 -13.83 32.99
CA GLU A 30 6.45 -14.64 31.81
C GLU A 30 5.34 -15.60 31.37
N ASP A 31 4.39 -15.90 32.26
CA ASP A 31 3.28 -16.82 32.06
C ASP A 31 1.94 -16.15 31.69
N SER A 32 1.96 -14.92 31.19
CA SER A 32 0.78 -14.14 30.81
C SER A 32 -0.08 -14.76 29.68
N GLY A 33 -0.05 -16.06 29.53
CA GLY A 33 -0.77 -16.83 28.50
C GLY A 33 -0.13 -16.79 27.13
N TRP A 34 1.15 -16.39 27.05
CA TRP A 34 1.98 -16.46 25.85
C TRP A 34 2.96 -17.65 25.94
N SER A 35 3.11 -18.36 24.84
CA SER A 35 4.12 -19.40 24.68
C SER A 35 5.25 -18.94 23.77
N ARG A 36 6.43 -19.46 24.01
CA ARG A 36 7.58 -19.28 23.10
C ARG A 36 7.44 -20.23 21.93
N TRP A 37 7.82 -19.78 20.75
CA TRP A 37 7.82 -20.62 19.57
C TRP A 37 9.00 -20.32 18.66
N ALA A 38 9.60 -21.35 18.13
CA ALA A 38 10.57 -21.31 17.04
C ALA A 38 10.37 -22.54 16.14
N ALA A 39 10.82 -22.48 14.90
CA ALA A 39 10.72 -23.61 13.98
C ALA A 39 11.60 -24.79 14.42
N ARG A 40 12.68 -24.52 15.16
CA ARG A 40 13.58 -25.46 15.82
C ARG A 40 14.39 -24.73 16.89
N ASP A 41 14.88 -25.44 17.89
CA ASP A 41 15.51 -24.83 19.07
C ASP A 41 16.78 -24.03 18.74
N GLU A 42 17.59 -24.49 17.78
CA GLU A 42 18.86 -23.86 17.41
C GLU A 42 18.69 -22.47 16.79
N ILE A 43 17.50 -22.16 16.27
CA ILE A 43 17.19 -20.86 15.69
C ILE A 43 16.20 -20.05 16.54
N ALA A 44 15.92 -20.53 17.76
CA ALA A 44 15.03 -19.80 18.66
C ALA A 44 15.65 -18.44 19.05
N PRO A 45 14.95 -17.31 18.83
CA PRO A 45 15.39 -16.05 19.39
C PRO A 45 15.20 -16.05 20.90
N ARG A 46 15.93 -15.17 21.59
CA ARG A 46 15.72 -14.97 23.02
C ARG A 46 14.39 -14.20 23.22
N THR A 47 13.48 -14.80 23.98
CA THR A 47 12.19 -14.18 24.37
C THR A 47 12.16 -13.95 25.87
N TYR A 48 11.67 -12.79 26.31
CA TYR A 48 11.50 -12.42 27.72
C TYR A 48 10.45 -11.33 27.88
N VAL A 49 9.90 -11.20 29.09
CA VAL A 49 9.08 -10.04 29.44
C VAL A 49 10.02 -8.94 29.93
N ASP A 50 10.04 -7.82 29.23
CA ASP A 50 10.76 -6.63 29.67
C ASP A 50 9.86 -5.86 30.64
N ARG A 51 10.34 -5.66 31.86
CA ARG A 51 9.57 -5.01 32.93
C ARG A 51 9.76 -3.50 32.98
N VAL A 52 10.62 -2.97 32.12
CA VAL A 52 10.97 -1.54 32.08
C VAL A 52 10.44 -0.87 30.84
N VAL A 53 10.63 -1.53 29.69
CA VAL A 53 10.15 -1.01 28.39
C VAL A 53 8.68 -1.33 28.22
N GLY A 54 7.86 -0.30 28.04
CA GLY A 54 6.44 -0.41 27.75
C GLY A 54 5.91 0.85 27.06
N ARG A 55 4.72 0.77 26.48
CA ARG A 55 4.01 1.87 25.85
C ARG A 55 2.96 2.41 26.81
N GLY A 56 3.27 3.50 27.51
CA GLY A 56 2.40 4.06 28.53
C GLY A 56 2.79 3.58 29.93
N GLU A 57 2.65 2.27 30.20
CA GLU A 57 3.09 1.65 31.46
C GLU A 57 4.27 0.70 31.23
N PRO A 58 5.11 0.41 32.24
CA PRO A 58 6.19 -0.57 32.11
C PRO A 58 5.65 -1.98 31.84
N GLY A 59 6.32 -2.74 30.96
CA GLY A 59 6.01 -4.11 30.62
C GLY A 59 5.73 -4.34 29.15
N SER A 60 6.46 -5.26 28.52
CA SER A 60 6.27 -5.65 27.12
C SER A 60 6.81 -7.04 26.83
N LEU A 61 6.33 -7.66 25.74
CA LEU A 61 6.89 -8.91 25.22
C LEU A 61 8.10 -8.60 24.35
N ALA A 62 9.28 -8.96 24.80
CA ALA A 62 10.53 -8.71 24.09
C ALA A 62 11.01 -9.93 23.34
N ILE A 63 11.64 -9.71 22.18
CA ILE A 63 12.32 -10.71 21.36
C ILE A 63 13.65 -10.12 20.92
N SER A 64 14.74 -10.87 21.12
CA SER A 64 16.09 -10.48 20.66
C SER A 64 16.69 -11.57 19.81
N GLY A 65 17.35 -11.18 18.71
CA GLY A 65 18.09 -12.08 17.84
C GLY A 65 19.29 -12.75 18.52
N ASN A 66 19.79 -12.16 19.62
CA ASN A 66 20.84 -12.74 20.50
C ASN A 66 22.09 -13.22 19.75
N GLY A 67 22.52 -12.49 18.72
CA GLY A 67 23.67 -12.84 17.89
C GLY A 67 23.41 -13.92 16.83
N ASN A 68 22.21 -14.51 16.78
CA ASN A 68 21.90 -15.60 15.86
C ASN A 68 21.34 -15.06 14.53
N ALA A 69 22.13 -15.14 13.46
CA ALA A 69 21.71 -14.70 12.12
C ALA A 69 20.59 -15.57 11.52
N ALA A 70 20.38 -16.79 12.02
CA ALA A 70 19.28 -17.67 11.60
C ALA A 70 18.04 -17.56 12.49
N ALA A 71 18.01 -16.64 13.47
CA ALA A 71 16.90 -16.53 14.41
C ALA A 71 15.56 -16.38 13.69
N TYR A 72 14.59 -17.23 14.08
CA TYR A 72 13.21 -17.17 13.57
C TYR A 72 12.24 -17.71 14.63
N GLY A 73 11.39 -16.85 15.14
CA GLY A 73 10.39 -17.18 16.14
C GLY A 73 10.07 -16.02 17.08
N GLY A 74 9.45 -16.33 18.21
CA GLY A 74 9.05 -15.34 19.20
C GLY A 74 7.91 -15.81 20.07
N TRP A 75 6.88 -14.99 20.20
CA TRP A 75 5.74 -15.21 21.05
C TRP A 75 4.51 -15.68 20.26
N ARG A 76 3.76 -16.59 20.86
CA ARG A 76 2.49 -17.11 20.35
C ARG A 76 1.44 -17.12 21.45
N LYS A 77 0.24 -16.66 21.13
CA LYS A 77 -0.94 -16.76 21.98
C LYS A 77 -2.09 -17.40 21.22
N ARG A 78 -2.67 -18.45 21.78
CA ARG A 78 -3.89 -19.03 21.26
C ARG A 78 -5.11 -18.27 21.77
N ILE A 79 -6.04 -18.00 20.90
CA ILE A 79 -7.31 -17.33 21.18
C ILE A 79 -8.44 -18.20 20.63
N GLU A 80 -9.35 -18.57 21.49
CA GLU A 80 -10.52 -19.41 21.18
C GLU A 80 -11.74 -18.56 20.81
N GLY A 81 -12.82 -19.19 20.35
CA GLY A 81 -14.10 -18.51 20.09
C GLY A 81 -14.16 -17.73 18.78
N VAL A 82 -13.33 -18.11 17.82
CA VAL A 82 -13.38 -17.55 16.47
C VAL A 82 -14.60 -18.06 15.72
N THR A 83 -15.35 -17.15 15.13
CA THR A 83 -16.53 -17.46 14.30
C THR A 83 -16.15 -17.47 12.82
N PRO A 84 -16.39 -18.56 12.08
CA PRO A 84 -16.13 -18.61 10.63
C PRO A 84 -16.81 -17.47 9.87
N GLY A 85 -16.08 -16.86 8.94
CA GLY A 85 -16.56 -15.75 8.11
C GLY A 85 -16.61 -14.38 8.80
N GLN A 86 -16.51 -14.34 10.14
CA GLN A 86 -16.40 -13.08 10.88
C GLN A 86 -15.07 -12.41 10.58
N TRP A 87 -15.10 -11.08 10.42
CA TRP A 87 -13.88 -10.27 10.29
C TRP A 87 -13.32 -9.92 11.66
N TYR A 88 -12.00 -9.96 11.74
CA TYR A 88 -11.26 -9.64 12.95
C TYR A 88 -10.17 -8.60 12.65
N ARG A 89 -10.00 -7.68 13.59
CA ARG A 89 -8.89 -6.73 13.61
C ARG A 89 -7.87 -7.14 14.66
N LEU A 90 -6.66 -7.48 14.22
CA LEU A 90 -5.49 -7.51 15.07
C LEU A 90 -4.86 -6.12 15.11
N THR A 91 -4.63 -5.60 16.31
CA THR A 91 -3.80 -4.42 16.54
C THR A 91 -2.66 -4.79 17.48
N ALA A 92 -1.45 -4.40 17.11
CA ALA A 92 -0.25 -4.59 17.93
C ALA A 92 0.62 -3.34 17.84
N HIS A 93 1.22 -2.95 18.97
CA HIS A 93 2.21 -1.89 18.98
C HIS A 93 3.59 -2.50 19.16
N TYR A 94 4.57 -1.96 18.47
CA TYR A 94 5.95 -2.39 18.63
C TYR A 94 6.94 -1.23 18.60
N ARG A 95 8.05 -1.44 19.25
CA ARG A 95 9.28 -0.67 19.18
C ARG A 95 10.41 -1.59 18.82
N SER A 96 11.40 -1.14 18.06
CA SER A 96 12.52 -1.97 17.64
C SER A 96 13.85 -1.22 17.72
N THR A 97 14.94 -1.96 17.84
CA THR A 97 16.30 -1.45 17.73
C THR A 97 17.15 -2.41 16.91
N ALA A 98 18.06 -1.86 16.12
CA ALA A 98 19.00 -2.63 15.27
C ALA A 98 18.32 -3.68 14.36
N VAL A 99 17.13 -3.39 13.87
CA VAL A 99 16.41 -4.20 12.88
C VAL A 99 16.45 -3.44 11.54
N PRO A 100 17.38 -3.79 10.63
CA PRO A 100 17.63 -2.99 9.42
C PRO A 100 16.48 -3.02 8.40
N ASN A 101 15.68 -4.08 8.39
CA ASN A 101 14.53 -4.22 7.50
C ASN A 101 13.29 -4.68 8.29
N GLU A 102 12.69 -3.76 9.06
CA GLU A 102 11.54 -4.08 9.91
C GLU A 102 10.38 -4.71 9.14
N GLN A 103 10.14 -4.26 7.90
CA GLN A 103 9.04 -4.78 7.10
C GLN A 103 9.18 -6.29 6.83
N LEU A 104 10.38 -6.77 6.61
CA LEU A 104 10.68 -8.18 6.43
C LEU A 104 10.85 -8.91 7.77
N GLN A 105 11.55 -8.28 8.73
CA GLN A 105 12.11 -8.96 9.90
C GLN A 105 11.21 -8.97 11.13
N ILE A 106 10.23 -8.06 11.22
CA ILE A 106 9.25 -7.99 12.31
C ILE A 106 7.91 -8.48 11.80
N LEU A 107 7.42 -9.58 12.37
CA LEU A 107 6.18 -10.23 11.95
C LEU A 107 5.13 -10.19 13.07
N ALA A 108 3.95 -9.67 12.74
CA ALA A 108 2.72 -9.92 13.47
C ALA A 108 1.74 -10.58 12.49
N ARG A 109 1.18 -11.73 12.85
CA ARG A 109 0.29 -12.49 11.98
C ARG A 109 -0.74 -13.29 12.75
N VAL A 110 -1.79 -13.69 12.06
CA VAL A 110 -2.82 -14.59 12.58
C VAL A 110 -2.74 -15.91 11.82
N ASP A 111 -2.52 -17.01 12.53
CA ASP A 111 -2.58 -18.37 11.99
C ASP A 111 -3.92 -19.01 12.41
N TRP A 112 -4.83 -19.19 11.47
CA TRP A 112 -6.19 -19.68 11.70
C TRP A 112 -6.23 -21.18 11.90
N LEU A 113 -6.94 -21.64 12.94
CA LEU A 113 -6.97 -23.05 13.33
C LEU A 113 -8.40 -23.60 13.37
N ARG A 114 -8.52 -24.86 12.97
CA ARG A 114 -9.71 -25.68 13.13
C ARG A 114 -9.81 -26.25 14.54
N ALA A 115 -10.93 -26.86 14.88
CA ALA A 115 -11.14 -27.53 16.18
C ALA A 115 -10.11 -28.64 16.46
N ASP A 116 -9.57 -29.29 15.42
CA ASP A 116 -8.51 -30.30 15.53
C ASP A 116 -7.09 -29.68 15.60
N SER A 117 -6.98 -28.38 15.83
CA SER A 117 -5.74 -27.59 15.89
C SER A 117 -4.90 -27.57 14.61
N LYS A 118 -5.39 -28.11 13.50
CA LYS A 118 -4.76 -27.95 12.21
C LYS A 118 -5.14 -26.61 11.57
N ARG A 119 -4.35 -26.14 10.64
CA ARG A 119 -4.64 -24.89 9.91
C ARG A 119 -5.99 -24.93 9.21
N ALA A 120 -6.77 -23.86 9.39
CA ALA A 120 -8.02 -23.61 8.68
C ALA A 120 -7.81 -22.88 7.35
N GLY A 121 -6.68 -22.20 7.19
CA GLY A 121 -6.27 -21.45 6.00
C GLY A 121 -4.82 -21.02 6.10
N GLN A 122 -4.34 -20.23 5.16
CA GLN A 122 -3.01 -19.64 5.24
C GLN A 122 -3.00 -18.50 6.27
N PRO A 123 -1.87 -18.24 6.95
CA PRO A 123 -1.76 -17.12 7.87
C PRO A 123 -1.93 -15.78 7.16
N ASP A 124 -2.60 -14.84 7.81
CA ASP A 124 -2.70 -13.45 7.38
C ASP A 124 -1.68 -12.59 8.12
N TYR A 125 -0.96 -11.74 7.37
CA TYR A 125 0.11 -10.90 7.89
C TYR A 125 -0.36 -9.46 8.12
N ALA A 126 -0.03 -8.91 9.29
CA ALA A 126 -0.17 -7.49 9.57
C ALA A 126 0.98 -6.73 8.89
N TYR A 127 0.66 -5.83 7.96
CA TYR A 127 1.65 -5.08 7.21
C TYR A 127 1.39 -3.57 7.14
N ARG A 128 0.23 -3.11 7.59
CA ARG A 128 -0.07 -1.67 7.68
C ARG A 128 0.55 -1.12 8.95
N VAL A 129 1.62 -0.36 8.79
CA VAL A 129 2.40 0.20 9.90
C VAL A 129 2.25 1.71 9.90
N GLU A 130 1.95 2.27 11.08
CA GLU A 130 1.78 3.71 11.30
C GLU A 130 2.56 4.15 12.55
N PRO A 131 3.05 5.40 12.61
CA PRO A 131 3.60 5.95 13.85
C PRO A 131 2.57 5.93 14.99
N ALA A 132 3.02 5.64 16.22
CA ALA A 132 2.15 5.53 17.39
C ALA A 132 2.65 6.31 18.62
N GLY A 133 3.49 7.33 18.39
CA GLY A 133 4.10 8.18 19.41
C GLY A 133 5.47 7.70 19.87
N GLY A 134 6.44 8.62 19.98
CA GLY A 134 7.84 8.28 20.25
C GLY A 134 8.39 7.29 19.21
N ASP A 135 9.10 6.27 19.68
CA ASP A 135 9.65 5.21 18.85
C ASP A 135 8.67 4.04 18.58
N TRP A 136 7.44 4.14 19.10
CA TRP A 136 6.43 3.11 18.92
C TRP A 136 5.71 3.21 17.58
N LYS A 137 5.43 2.06 17.01
CA LYS A 137 4.67 1.89 15.77
C LYS A 137 3.47 1.00 16.04
N ARG A 138 2.37 1.29 15.37
CA ARG A 138 1.16 0.45 15.36
C ARG A 138 1.13 -0.36 14.07
N VAL A 139 0.93 -1.67 14.20
CA VAL A 139 0.66 -2.54 13.06
C VAL A 139 -0.74 -3.11 13.17
N THR A 140 -1.48 -3.14 12.06
CA THR A 140 -2.86 -3.62 11.99
C THR A 140 -3.05 -4.63 10.87
N LEU A 141 -3.99 -5.56 11.12
CA LEU A 141 -4.48 -6.53 10.16
C LEU A 141 -6.00 -6.64 10.29
N ASP A 142 -6.72 -6.48 9.20
CA ASP A 142 -8.14 -6.82 9.09
C ASP A 142 -8.26 -8.05 8.20
N ALA A 143 -8.80 -9.16 8.74
CA ALA A 143 -8.93 -10.39 7.99
C ALA A 143 -10.20 -11.17 8.36
N PRO A 144 -10.87 -11.84 7.41
CA PRO A 144 -11.97 -12.74 7.69
C PRO A 144 -11.44 -14.10 8.15
N ALA A 145 -12.07 -14.67 9.17
CA ALA A 145 -11.78 -16.05 9.58
C ALA A 145 -12.19 -17.02 8.46
N PRO A 146 -11.31 -17.97 8.06
CA PRO A 146 -11.68 -19.01 7.11
C PRO A 146 -12.90 -19.84 7.55
N PRO A 147 -13.62 -20.48 6.60
CA PRO A 147 -14.86 -21.22 6.91
C PRO A 147 -14.74 -22.32 7.97
N ALA A 148 -13.54 -22.88 8.17
CA ALA A 148 -13.30 -23.95 9.14
C ALA A 148 -12.60 -23.46 10.43
N ALA A 149 -12.38 -22.16 10.59
CA ALA A 149 -11.69 -21.61 11.75
C ALA A 149 -12.58 -21.67 13.00
N SER A 150 -12.01 -22.07 14.14
CA SER A 150 -12.64 -22.05 15.46
C SER A 150 -11.78 -21.35 16.51
N SER A 151 -10.50 -21.22 16.21
CA SER A 151 -9.51 -20.53 17.04
C SER A 151 -8.39 -19.98 16.14
N LEU A 152 -7.48 -19.21 16.72
CA LEU A 152 -6.29 -18.71 16.03
C LEU A 152 -5.08 -18.69 16.95
N ASN A 153 -3.90 -18.68 16.36
CA ASN A 153 -2.69 -18.21 17.03
C ASN A 153 -2.39 -16.78 16.57
N MET A 154 -2.29 -15.87 17.53
CA MET A 154 -1.62 -14.60 17.34
C MET A 154 -0.12 -14.83 17.47
N GLU A 155 0.65 -14.46 16.45
CA GLU A 155 2.08 -14.75 16.37
C GLU A 155 2.87 -13.45 16.18
N LEU A 156 3.82 -13.22 17.09
CA LEU A 156 4.71 -12.06 17.11
C LEU A 156 6.15 -12.56 17.02
N TYR A 157 6.80 -12.34 15.87
CA TYR A 157 8.10 -12.96 15.57
C TYR A 157 9.15 -11.92 15.17
N LEU A 158 10.39 -12.30 15.38
CA LEU A 158 11.58 -11.66 14.83
C LEU A 158 12.32 -12.68 13.97
N GLN A 159 12.76 -12.27 12.78
CA GLN A 159 13.53 -13.14 11.88
C GLN A 159 14.81 -12.47 11.38
N ASN A 160 15.89 -13.27 11.33
CA ASN A 160 17.16 -12.91 10.68
C ASN A 160 17.73 -11.53 11.07
N ALA A 161 17.54 -11.13 12.32
CA ALA A 161 18.02 -9.86 12.88
C ALA A 161 18.92 -10.16 14.10
N PRO A 162 20.18 -10.59 13.89
CA PRO A 162 21.05 -11.08 14.97
C PRO A 162 21.31 -10.05 16.07
N LEU A 163 21.44 -8.78 15.72
CA LEU A 163 21.62 -7.67 16.66
C LEU A 163 20.31 -6.98 17.03
N GLY A 164 19.21 -7.37 16.37
CA GLY A 164 17.91 -6.74 16.51
C GLY A 164 17.18 -7.14 17.79
N ALA A 165 16.36 -6.20 18.28
CA ALA A 165 15.38 -6.49 19.31
C ALA A 165 14.05 -5.79 18.95
N VAL A 166 12.95 -6.41 19.37
CA VAL A 166 11.59 -5.86 19.23
C VAL A 166 10.84 -6.06 20.54
N TRP A 167 10.10 -5.04 20.93
CA TRP A 167 9.20 -5.02 22.10
C TRP A 167 7.78 -4.84 21.61
N TRP A 168 6.88 -5.71 22.06
CA TRP A 168 5.47 -5.70 21.70
C TRP A 168 4.61 -5.32 22.89
N ASP A 169 3.65 -4.43 22.67
CA ASP A 169 2.75 -3.92 23.70
C ASP A 169 1.39 -3.52 23.12
N ASP A 170 0.40 -3.26 23.98
CA ASP A 170 -0.94 -2.83 23.61
C ASP A 170 -1.52 -3.70 22.47
N LEU A 171 -1.69 -4.99 22.78
CA LEU A 171 -2.16 -5.99 21.84
C LEU A 171 -3.68 -6.16 21.95
N SER A 172 -4.39 -6.22 20.83
CA SER A 172 -5.83 -6.54 20.82
C SER A 172 -6.23 -7.36 19.60
N LEU A 173 -7.29 -8.14 19.78
CA LEU A 173 -8.04 -8.80 18.72
C LEU A 173 -9.51 -8.51 18.92
N GLU A 174 -10.17 -7.94 17.94
CA GLU A 174 -11.55 -7.51 18.01
C GLU A 174 -12.33 -8.06 16.81
N ALA A 175 -13.56 -8.52 17.04
CA ALA A 175 -14.50 -8.77 15.96
C ALA A 175 -14.95 -7.42 15.38
N ILE A 176 -14.90 -7.28 14.08
CA ILE A 176 -15.31 -6.06 13.37
C ILE A 176 -16.31 -6.41 12.26
N ASP A 177 -17.05 -5.43 11.80
CA ASP A 177 -17.78 -5.56 10.55
C ASP A 177 -16.82 -5.73 9.39
N SER A 178 -17.26 -6.41 8.34
CA SER A 178 -16.48 -6.47 7.09
C SER A 178 -16.15 -5.06 6.63
N PRO A 179 -14.87 -4.73 6.38
CA PRO A 179 -14.53 -3.44 5.79
C PRO A 179 -15.31 -3.25 4.50
N GLY A 180 -16.14 -2.22 4.45
CA GLY A 180 -16.91 -1.89 3.25
C GLY A 180 -16.01 -1.69 2.03
N PRO A 181 -16.54 -1.77 0.81
CA PRO A 181 -15.79 -1.52 -0.39
C PRO A 181 -15.31 -0.06 -0.43
N ARG A 182 -14.04 0.14 -0.76
CA ARG A 182 -13.43 1.45 -1.01
C ARG A 182 -13.32 1.67 -2.52
N LYS A 183 -14.48 1.95 -3.12
CA LYS A 183 -14.61 2.09 -4.57
C LYS A 183 -14.14 3.46 -5.04
N ILE A 184 -13.35 3.45 -6.10
CA ILE A 184 -12.96 4.64 -6.85
C ILE A 184 -13.13 4.39 -8.33
N THR A 185 -13.44 5.43 -9.09
CA THR A 185 -13.54 5.38 -10.54
C THR A 185 -12.34 6.07 -11.17
N VAL A 186 -11.61 5.32 -11.99
CA VAL A 186 -10.45 5.78 -12.76
C VAL A 186 -10.86 5.93 -14.22
N ALA A 187 -10.58 7.09 -14.82
CA ALA A 187 -10.74 7.36 -16.25
C ALA A 187 -9.37 7.66 -16.87
N ALA A 188 -8.83 6.72 -17.63
CA ALA A 188 -7.58 6.86 -18.35
C ALA A 188 -7.84 7.24 -19.82
N VAL A 189 -7.25 8.34 -20.25
CA VAL A 189 -7.50 8.94 -21.57
C VAL A 189 -6.56 8.34 -22.63
N ASN A 190 -7.11 7.99 -23.78
CA ASN A 190 -6.37 7.62 -24.98
C ASN A 190 -6.66 8.71 -26.03
N LEU A 191 -5.73 9.63 -26.22
CA LEU A 191 -5.88 10.73 -27.19
C LEU A 191 -4.50 11.16 -27.69
N ARG A 192 -4.32 11.23 -29.01
CA ARG A 192 -3.09 11.69 -29.65
C ARG A 192 -3.33 12.99 -30.44
N PRO A 193 -3.21 14.17 -29.82
CA PRO A 193 -3.28 15.44 -30.54
C PRO A 193 -2.25 15.51 -31.66
N ARG A 194 -2.63 16.09 -32.79
CA ARG A 194 -1.75 16.24 -33.98
C ARG A 194 -1.75 17.70 -34.41
N SER A 195 -0.58 18.17 -34.88
CA SER A 195 -0.43 19.49 -35.48
C SER A 195 -0.95 20.65 -34.62
N THR A 196 -0.69 20.60 -33.31
CA THR A 196 -1.19 21.62 -32.37
C THR A 196 -0.35 22.90 -32.35
N GLY A 197 0.93 22.82 -32.73
CA GLY A 197 1.85 23.96 -32.85
C GLY A 197 2.29 24.58 -31.51
N SER A 198 1.63 24.28 -30.40
CA SER A 198 2.03 24.78 -29.08
C SER A 198 1.61 23.84 -27.94
N ALA A 199 2.31 23.91 -26.81
CA ALA A 199 1.97 23.16 -25.59
C ALA A 199 0.54 23.48 -25.11
N ALA A 200 0.16 24.76 -25.08
CA ALA A 200 -1.17 25.19 -24.67
C ALA A 200 -2.28 24.59 -25.55
N ALA A 201 -2.09 24.54 -26.87
CA ALA A 201 -3.07 23.96 -27.78
C ALA A 201 -3.13 22.42 -27.64
N SER A 202 -2.00 21.76 -27.41
CA SER A 202 -1.98 20.31 -27.12
C SER A 202 -2.74 20.00 -25.82
N VAL A 203 -2.41 20.65 -24.72
CA VAL A 203 -3.07 20.49 -23.42
C VAL A 203 -4.57 20.77 -23.51
N ALA A 204 -4.99 21.80 -24.29
CA ALA A 204 -6.40 22.15 -24.48
C ALA A 204 -7.19 20.95 -25.05
N LYS A 205 -6.63 20.13 -25.96
CA LYS A 205 -7.30 18.96 -26.52
C LYS A 205 -7.64 17.90 -25.47
N PHE A 206 -6.71 17.66 -24.54
CA PHE A 206 -6.96 16.73 -23.42
C PHE A 206 -8.02 17.26 -22.47
N VAL A 207 -7.97 18.55 -22.14
CA VAL A 207 -8.96 19.19 -21.27
C VAL A 207 -10.34 19.20 -21.91
N GLU A 208 -10.47 19.56 -23.19
CA GLU A 208 -11.72 19.53 -23.95
C GLU A 208 -12.35 18.11 -23.93
N LEU A 209 -11.53 17.07 -24.24
CA LEU A 209 -12.01 15.69 -24.22
C LEU A 209 -12.47 15.28 -22.82
N ALA A 210 -11.67 15.57 -21.78
CA ALA A 210 -11.99 15.23 -20.41
C ALA A 210 -13.25 15.95 -19.92
N GLN A 211 -13.43 17.23 -20.26
CA GLN A 211 -14.61 17.98 -19.94
C GLN A 211 -15.86 17.41 -20.60
N ALA A 212 -15.76 17.04 -21.87
CA ALA A 212 -16.89 16.56 -22.66
C ALA A 212 -17.31 15.12 -22.29
N LYS A 213 -16.36 14.23 -22.01
CA LYS A 213 -16.64 12.79 -21.91
C LYS A 213 -16.54 12.20 -20.50
N ILE A 214 -15.78 12.81 -19.57
CA ILE A 214 -15.64 12.27 -18.23
C ILE A 214 -16.87 12.61 -17.38
N GLY A 215 -17.55 11.58 -16.90
CA GLY A 215 -18.76 11.70 -16.08
C GLY A 215 -18.50 12.20 -14.66
N ALA A 216 -19.57 12.64 -14.00
CA ALA A 216 -19.55 12.93 -12.57
C ALA A 216 -19.24 11.64 -11.77
N GLY A 217 -18.57 11.78 -10.62
CA GLY A 217 -18.19 10.66 -9.78
C GLY A 217 -16.90 9.93 -10.22
N THR A 218 -16.18 10.45 -11.22
CA THR A 218 -14.81 10.02 -11.50
C THR A 218 -13.88 10.54 -10.41
N ASP A 219 -13.08 9.66 -9.83
CA ASP A 219 -12.14 10.02 -8.77
C ASP A 219 -10.77 10.42 -9.30
N VAL A 220 -10.33 9.74 -10.36
CA VAL A 220 -9.01 9.96 -10.97
C VAL A 220 -9.14 10.10 -12.47
N ILE A 221 -8.62 11.19 -13.01
CA ILE A 221 -8.43 11.44 -14.44
C ILE A 221 -6.95 11.25 -14.72
N LEU A 222 -6.61 10.25 -15.53
CA LEU A 222 -5.25 9.98 -15.95
C LEU A 222 -5.07 10.40 -17.40
N LEU A 223 -4.13 11.31 -17.63
CA LEU A 223 -3.72 11.80 -18.95
C LEU A 223 -2.35 11.24 -19.34
N PRO A 224 -2.01 11.18 -20.64
CA PRO A 224 -0.77 10.59 -21.10
C PRO A 224 0.52 11.32 -20.68
N GLU A 225 1.63 10.71 -21.03
CA GLU A 225 2.98 11.28 -20.95
C GLU A 225 3.17 12.43 -21.94
N GLY A 226 3.88 13.49 -21.51
CA GLY A 226 4.33 14.54 -22.41
C GLY A 226 3.20 15.31 -23.11
N ILE A 227 2.07 15.58 -22.44
CA ILE A 227 0.92 16.30 -23.03
C ILE A 227 1.28 17.72 -23.49
N THR A 228 2.40 18.27 -22.99
CA THR A 228 2.92 19.58 -23.41
C THR A 228 3.75 19.52 -24.69
N VAL A 229 4.24 18.34 -25.11
CA VAL A 229 5.09 18.19 -26.29
C VAL A 229 4.40 17.46 -27.43
N VAL A 230 3.47 16.54 -27.16
CA VAL A 230 2.82 15.73 -28.18
C VAL A 230 2.07 16.59 -29.21
N GLY A 231 2.32 16.31 -30.49
CA GLY A 231 1.66 16.99 -31.61
C GLY A 231 2.09 18.44 -31.84
N THR A 232 3.05 18.98 -31.08
CA THR A 232 3.49 20.38 -31.20
C THR A 232 4.53 20.61 -32.30
N GLY A 233 5.31 19.57 -32.64
CA GLY A 233 6.49 19.70 -33.53
C GLY A 233 7.64 20.43 -32.87
N LYS A 234 7.64 20.62 -31.55
CA LYS A 234 8.67 21.34 -30.79
C LYS A 234 9.52 20.37 -29.98
N THR A 235 10.71 20.85 -29.60
CA THR A 235 11.64 20.15 -28.69
C THR A 235 11.16 20.20 -27.24
N TYR A 236 11.73 19.35 -26.39
CA TYR A 236 11.47 19.37 -24.94
C TYR A 236 11.79 20.75 -24.34
N ALA A 237 12.90 21.35 -24.73
CA ALA A 237 13.34 22.65 -24.23
C ALA A 237 12.36 23.80 -24.55
N GLU A 238 11.71 23.75 -25.73
CA GLU A 238 10.78 24.79 -26.17
C GLU A 238 9.40 24.70 -25.46
N VAL A 239 9.03 23.53 -24.97
CA VAL A 239 7.73 23.31 -24.31
C VAL A 239 7.84 23.15 -22.78
N ALA A 240 9.07 23.15 -22.25
CA ALA A 240 9.30 22.97 -20.81
C ALA A 240 8.83 24.19 -20.02
N GLU A 241 8.06 23.94 -18.96
CA GLU A 241 7.50 24.98 -18.10
C GLU A 241 7.81 24.69 -16.61
N SER A 242 7.76 25.72 -15.77
CA SER A 242 7.89 25.57 -14.33
C SER A 242 6.66 24.88 -13.73
N ILE A 243 6.82 24.29 -12.56
CA ILE A 243 5.72 23.79 -11.71
C ILE A 243 5.71 24.59 -10.40
N PRO A 244 4.61 25.34 -10.09
CA PRO A 244 3.42 25.57 -10.93
C PRO A 244 3.69 26.37 -12.19
N GLY A 245 2.82 26.18 -13.21
CA GLY A 245 2.91 26.82 -14.51
C GLY A 245 1.55 26.83 -15.25
N PRO A 246 1.55 27.24 -16.52
CA PRO A 246 0.30 27.36 -17.31
C PRO A 246 -0.49 26.06 -17.40
N THR A 247 0.20 24.92 -17.63
CA THR A 247 -0.46 23.60 -17.73
C THR A 247 -1.03 23.17 -16.40
N THR A 248 -0.29 23.33 -15.28
CA THR A 248 -0.81 22.97 -13.95
C THR A 248 -2.01 23.80 -13.55
N THR A 249 -2.05 25.09 -13.93
CA THR A 249 -3.22 25.97 -13.73
C THR A 249 -4.44 25.43 -14.49
N LYS A 250 -4.26 25.09 -15.77
CA LYS A 250 -5.36 24.59 -16.62
C LYS A 250 -5.89 23.24 -16.15
N LEU A 251 -5.01 22.33 -15.75
CA LEU A 251 -5.38 21.03 -15.19
C LEU A 251 -5.98 21.16 -13.79
N GLY A 252 -5.58 22.16 -13.01
CA GLY A 252 -6.19 22.50 -11.73
C GLY A 252 -7.66 22.97 -11.89
N GLU A 253 -7.96 23.73 -12.94
CA GLU A 253 -9.34 24.09 -13.29
C GLU A 253 -10.17 22.83 -13.63
N LEU A 254 -9.61 21.90 -14.43
CA LEU A 254 -10.25 20.63 -14.75
C LEU A 254 -10.53 19.80 -13.49
N ALA A 255 -9.53 19.67 -12.59
CA ALA A 255 -9.63 18.94 -11.34
C ALA A 255 -10.76 19.47 -10.44
N ARG A 256 -10.82 20.80 -10.26
CA ARG A 256 -11.90 21.47 -9.50
C ARG A 256 -13.27 21.24 -10.15
N GLY A 257 -13.37 21.44 -11.47
CA GLY A 257 -14.63 21.31 -12.20
C GLY A 257 -15.20 19.89 -12.17
N LYS A 258 -14.33 18.88 -12.21
CA LYS A 258 -14.72 17.46 -12.14
C LYS A 258 -14.74 16.91 -10.71
N LYS A 259 -14.20 17.64 -9.72
CA LYS A 259 -13.97 17.17 -8.34
C LYS A 259 -13.16 15.87 -8.32
N ALA A 260 -12.16 15.76 -9.19
CA ALA A 260 -11.35 14.58 -9.42
C ALA A 260 -9.87 14.91 -9.26
N TYR A 261 -9.07 13.91 -8.89
CA TYR A 261 -7.63 13.99 -9.02
C TYR A 261 -7.26 13.96 -10.50
N VAL A 262 -6.24 14.73 -10.89
CA VAL A 262 -5.71 14.72 -12.26
C VAL A 262 -4.23 14.34 -12.22
N VAL A 263 -3.86 13.33 -13.00
CA VAL A 263 -2.47 12.95 -13.24
C VAL A 263 -2.14 13.14 -14.71
N ALA A 264 -1.01 13.78 -15.00
CA ALA A 264 -0.57 14.04 -16.36
C ALA A 264 0.96 14.10 -16.45
N GLY A 265 1.52 13.58 -17.54
CA GLY A 265 2.93 13.77 -17.88
C GLY A 265 3.16 15.09 -18.62
N ILE A 266 4.06 15.93 -18.12
CA ILE A 266 4.45 17.22 -18.72
C ILE A 266 5.96 17.33 -18.81
N ILE A 267 6.46 18.28 -19.57
CA ILE A 267 7.89 18.62 -19.59
C ILE A 267 8.12 19.78 -18.61
N GLU A 268 8.85 19.48 -17.52
CA GLU A 268 9.15 20.41 -16.43
C GLU A 268 10.48 21.10 -16.66
N ARG A 269 10.57 22.38 -16.33
CA ARG A 269 11.83 23.13 -16.23
C ARG A 269 12.10 23.56 -14.80
N GLU A 270 13.26 23.21 -14.28
CA GLU A 270 13.77 23.68 -12.99
C GLU A 270 15.20 24.18 -13.16
N GLY A 271 15.36 25.52 -13.20
CA GLY A 271 16.65 26.13 -13.56
C GLY A 271 17.08 25.76 -14.98
N ILE A 272 18.26 25.14 -15.10
CA ILE A 272 18.78 24.65 -16.39
C ILE A 272 18.33 23.23 -16.71
N ALA A 273 17.84 22.48 -15.72
CA ALA A 273 17.42 21.10 -15.90
C ALA A 273 16.01 21.00 -16.48
N ILE A 274 15.80 20.00 -17.34
CA ILE A 274 14.52 19.69 -17.94
C ILE A 274 14.19 18.24 -17.61
N TYR A 275 12.97 17.99 -17.17
CA TYR A 275 12.51 16.67 -16.71
C TYR A 275 11.24 16.24 -17.44
N ASN A 276 11.12 14.93 -17.68
CA ASN A 276 9.84 14.30 -17.97
C ASN A 276 9.16 14.04 -16.62
N THR A 277 8.10 14.80 -16.33
CA THR A 277 7.49 14.84 -14.99
C THR A 277 6.01 14.51 -15.06
N ALA A 278 5.55 13.60 -14.21
CA ALA A 278 4.14 13.42 -13.95
C ALA A 278 3.74 14.22 -12.70
N ILE A 279 2.68 15.01 -12.85
CA ILE A 279 2.10 15.80 -11.76
C ILE A 279 0.85 15.12 -11.25
N LEU A 280 0.60 15.25 -9.94
CA LEU A 280 -0.65 14.87 -9.29
C LEU A 280 -1.31 16.14 -8.74
N ILE A 281 -2.52 16.40 -9.20
CA ILE A 281 -3.35 17.53 -8.79
C ILE A 281 -4.56 16.99 -8.03
N ASP A 282 -4.88 17.60 -6.89
CA ASP A 282 -6.01 17.18 -6.04
C ASP A 282 -7.36 17.75 -6.53
N ARG A 283 -8.45 17.37 -5.85
CA ARG A 283 -9.81 17.83 -6.15
C ARG A 283 -10.02 19.34 -5.96
N ALA A 284 -9.15 20.00 -5.18
CA ALA A 284 -9.11 21.45 -5.00
C ALA A 284 -8.28 22.17 -6.10
N GLY A 285 -7.68 21.40 -7.01
CA GLY A 285 -6.87 21.92 -8.12
C GLY A 285 -5.46 22.32 -7.70
N GLN A 286 -4.97 21.81 -6.57
CA GLN A 286 -3.60 22.05 -6.09
C GLN A 286 -2.67 20.94 -6.55
N VAL A 287 -1.46 21.29 -6.97
CA VAL A 287 -0.40 20.30 -7.22
C VAL A 287 0.08 19.76 -5.87
N ILE A 288 -0.25 18.52 -5.57
CA ILE A 288 0.13 17.85 -4.31
C ILE A 288 1.29 16.86 -4.48
N GLY A 289 1.70 16.61 -5.71
CA GLY A 289 2.79 15.69 -5.99
C GLY A 289 3.39 15.85 -7.37
N ARG A 290 4.66 15.49 -7.48
CA ARG A 290 5.37 15.35 -8.76
C ARG A 290 6.30 14.14 -8.70
N TYR A 291 6.40 13.45 -9.82
CA TYR A 291 7.32 12.35 -10.06
C TYR A 291 8.14 12.66 -11.32
N ARG A 292 9.45 12.70 -11.22
CA ARG A 292 10.37 12.83 -12.34
C ARG A 292 10.80 11.45 -12.81
N LYS A 293 10.64 11.15 -14.09
CA LYS A 293 10.97 9.87 -14.70
C LYS A 293 12.41 9.45 -14.37
N VAL A 294 12.57 8.28 -13.77
CA VAL A 294 13.90 7.79 -13.35
C VAL A 294 14.60 7.09 -14.49
N TYR A 295 13.91 6.21 -15.21
CA TYR A 295 14.48 5.53 -16.36
C TYR A 295 14.13 6.29 -17.64
N LEU A 296 15.13 7.02 -18.17
CA LEU A 296 15.00 7.70 -19.46
C LEU A 296 15.50 6.79 -20.58
N PRO A 297 14.74 6.57 -21.67
CA PRO A 297 15.30 6.00 -22.87
C PRO A 297 16.37 6.92 -23.46
N ARG A 298 17.26 6.36 -24.30
CA ARG A 298 18.39 7.12 -24.87
C ARG A 298 17.93 8.40 -25.59
N GLU A 299 16.84 8.33 -26.32
CA GLU A 299 16.29 9.43 -27.10
C GLU A 299 15.87 10.62 -26.20
N GLU A 300 15.40 10.35 -25.00
CA GLU A 300 15.06 11.40 -24.03
C GLU A 300 16.31 12.04 -23.43
N ILE A 301 17.35 11.25 -23.15
CA ILE A 301 18.66 11.77 -22.68
C ILE A 301 19.33 12.62 -23.76
N GLU A 302 19.37 12.13 -24.99
CA GLU A 302 19.90 12.85 -26.16
C GLU A 302 19.07 14.10 -26.48
N GLY A 303 17.78 14.09 -26.16
CA GLY A 303 16.89 15.25 -26.23
C GLY A 303 17.06 16.27 -25.10
N GLY A 304 17.99 16.02 -24.15
CA GLY A 304 18.38 16.95 -23.08
C GLY A 304 17.57 16.81 -21.80
N LEU A 305 16.88 15.69 -21.60
CA LEU A 305 16.15 15.45 -20.34
C LEU A 305 17.10 14.93 -19.25
N THR A 306 16.82 15.36 -18.02
CA THR A 306 17.51 14.93 -16.79
C THR A 306 16.69 13.85 -16.08
N PRO A 307 17.29 12.73 -15.62
CA PRO A 307 16.59 11.70 -14.90
C PRO A 307 16.18 12.16 -13.49
N GLY A 308 15.07 11.62 -12.98
CA GLY A 308 14.68 11.69 -11.56
C GLY A 308 15.55 10.77 -10.69
N SER A 309 15.36 10.87 -9.36
CA SER A 309 16.18 10.14 -8.39
C SER A 309 15.39 9.52 -7.24
N ASP A 310 14.05 9.53 -7.27
CA ASP A 310 13.22 8.97 -6.19
C ASP A 310 11.90 8.39 -6.74
N TYR A 311 11.29 7.53 -5.93
CA TYR A 311 9.97 6.91 -6.16
C TYR A 311 8.96 7.34 -5.10
N PRO A 312 8.47 8.59 -5.11
CA PRO A 312 7.53 9.09 -4.12
C PRO A 312 6.16 8.44 -4.26
N THR A 313 5.47 8.26 -3.13
CA THR A 313 4.05 7.90 -3.09
C THR A 313 3.25 9.03 -2.49
N PHE A 314 2.00 9.18 -2.91
CA PHE A 314 1.17 10.31 -2.55
C PHE A 314 -0.09 9.84 -1.83
N ALA A 315 -0.43 10.50 -0.73
CA ALA A 315 -1.68 10.28 -0.03
C ALA A 315 -2.82 11.01 -0.74
N THR A 316 -3.94 10.33 -0.92
CA THR A 316 -5.19 10.89 -1.42
C THR A 316 -6.30 10.64 -0.41
N ASP A 317 -7.48 11.19 -0.63
CA ASP A 317 -8.66 10.94 0.22
C ASP A 317 -9.21 9.51 0.11
N PHE A 318 -8.77 8.76 -0.90
CA PHE A 318 -9.19 7.36 -1.12
C PHE A 318 -8.10 6.33 -0.85
N GLY A 319 -6.85 6.71 -0.63
CA GLY A 319 -5.74 5.80 -0.40
C GLY A 319 -4.40 6.37 -0.86
N ARG A 320 -3.41 5.49 -1.03
CA ARG A 320 -2.07 5.88 -1.46
C ARG A 320 -1.83 5.48 -2.90
N VAL A 321 -1.38 6.44 -3.72
CA VAL A 321 -1.04 6.21 -5.12
C VAL A 321 0.46 6.34 -5.37
N GLY A 322 0.96 5.58 -6.34
CA GLY A 322 2.28 5.74 -6.92
C GLY A 322 2.15 6.23 -8.36
N VAL A 323 3.16 6.94 -8.82
CA VAL A 323 3.24 7.38 -10.22
C VAL A 323 4.56 6.93 -10.80
N MET A 324 4.52 6.42 -12.02
CA MET A 324 5.68 6.11 -12.85
C MET A 324 5.38 6.48 -14.29
N ILE A 325 6.41 6.66 -15.15
CA ILE A 325 6.22 7.16 -16.50
C ILE A 325 6.80 6.16 -17.51
N CYS A 326 5.96 5.68 -18.43
CA CYS A 326 6.33 5.01 -19.68
C CYS A 326 7.48 3.98 -19.52
N TRP A 327 8.71 4.38 -19.84
CA TRP A 327 9.91 3.53 -19.85
C TRP A 327 10.23 2.91 -18.47
N ASP A 328 9.79 3.53 -17.37
CA ASP A 328 9.90 2.95 -16.03
C ASP A 328 9.19 1.58 -15.95
N LEU A 329 8.17 1.33 -16.79
CA LEU A 329 7.45 0.06 -16.84
C LEU A 329 8.31 -1.10 -17.33
N GLN A 330 9.40 -0.82 -18.09
CA GLN A 330 10.33 -1.85 -18.55
C GLN A 330 11.07 -2.53 -17.40
N TYR A 331 11.29 -1.81 -16.30
CA TYR A 331 12.06 -2.26 -15.15
C TYR A 331 11.15 -2.61 -13.97
N ALA A 332 11.56 -3.59 -13.15
CA ALA A 332 10.77 -4.04 -12.00
C ALA A 332 10.81 -3.06 -10.82
N ASP A 333 11.90 -2.30 -10.70
CA ASP A 333 12.21 -1.50 -9.50
C ASP A 333 11.22 -0.37 -9.23
N PRO A 334 10.76 0.43 -10.21
CA PRO A 334 9.84 1.53 -9.94
C PRO A 334 8.54 1.05 -9.32
N ALA A 335 7.89 0.06 -9.94
CA ALA A 335 6.63 -0.50 -9.44
C ALA A 335 6.80 -1.14 -8.05
N ARG A 336 7.90 -1.89 -7.85
CA ARG A 336 8.22 -2.53 -6.56
C ARG A 336 8.48 -1.50 -5.47
N ALA A 337 9.26 -0.45 -5.74
CA ALA A 337 9.54 0.61 -4.79
C ALA A 337 8.26 1.33 -4.35
N LEU A 338 7.41 1.71 -5.30
CA LEU A 338 6.14 2.38 -5.03
C LEU A 338 5.18 1.48 -4.23
N ALA A 339 5.03 0.22 -4.64
CA ALA A 339 4.16 -0.74 -3.94
C ALA A 339 4.62 -0.99 -2.50
N ARG A 340 5.93 -1.11 -2.26
CA ARG A 340 6.51 -1.26 -0.92
C ARG A 340 6.35 -0.02 -0.05
N ARG A 341 6.30 1.18 -0.66
CA ARG A 341 5.98 2.44 0.02
C ARG A 341 4.47 2.63 0.24
N GLY A 342 3.68 1.58 -0.02
CA GLY A 342 2.26 1.50 0.31
C GLY A 342 1.32 1.92 -0.82
N ALA A 343 1.79 2.16 -2.04
CA ALA A 343 0.89 2.44 -3.16
C ALA A 343 -0.06 1.25 -3.39
N GLU A 344 -1.33 1.54 -3.57
CA GLU A 344 -2.40 0.58 -3.87
C GLU A 344 -2.79 0.64 -5.35
N LEU A 345 -2.59 1.80 -5.98
CA LEU A 345 -2.81 2.08 -7.40
C LEU A 345 -1.57 2.76 -7.97
N LEU A 346 -1.07 2.26 -9.09
CA LEU A 346 -0.02 2.89 -9.89
C LEU A 346 -0.66 3.59 -11.08
N LEU A 347 -0.40 4.87 -11.23
CA LEU A 347 -0.87 5.72 -12.33
C LEU A 347 0.29 5.96 -13.28
N VAL A 348 0.12 5.57 -14.54
CA VAL A 348 1.21 5.50 -15.50
C VAL A 348 0.88 6.32 -16.76
N PRO A 349 1.21 7.62 -16.80
CA PRO A 349 1.32 8.33 -18.06
C PRO A 349 2.32 7.62 -18.98
N ILE A 350 1.91 7.27 -20.20
CA ILE A 350 2.73 6.44 -21.08
C ILE A 350 2.66 6.97 -22.52
N TRP A 351 3.76 6.86 -23.28
CA TRP A 351 3.76 7.14 -24.71
C TRP A 351 3.38 5.88 -25.51
N GLY A 352 4.02 4.80 -25.18
CA GLY A 352 3.77 3.46 -25.67
C GLY A 352 4.34 2.44 -24.72
N GLY A 353 3.92 1.19 -24.78
CA GLY A 353 4.38 0.20 -23.83
C GLY A 353 4.02 -1.24 -24.20
N ASN A 354 4.24 -2.13 -23.25
CA ASN A 354 3.99 -3.56 -23.37
C ASN A 354 2.99 -4.01 -22.30
N GLU A 355 1.83 -4.51 -22.73
CA GLU A 355 0.77 -5.01 -21.85
C GLU A 355 1.28 -6.13 -20.93
N THR A 356 2.13 -7.03 -21.45
CA THR A 356 2.69 -8.14 -20.66
C THR A 356 3.52 -7.63 -19.49
N LEU A 357 4.31 -6.57 -19.70
CA LEU A 357 5.06 -5.94 -18.60
C LEU A 357 4.14 -5.25 -17.60
N GLY A 358 3.08 -4.59 -18.07
CA GLY A 358 2.05 -4.04 -17.19
C GLY A 358 1.41 -5.11 -16.30
N LYS A 359 1.02 -6.24 -16.88
CA LYS A 359 0.52 -7.41 -16.13
C LYS A 359 1.52 -7.93 -15.12
N ALA A 360 2.79 -8.07 -15.51
CA ALA A 360 3.85 -8.50 -14.61
C ALA A 360 3.98 -7.55 -13.40
N ARG A 361 3.98 -6.21 -13.62
CA ARG A 361 4.06 -5.22 -12.53
C ARG A 361 2.85 -5.28 -11.60
N ALA A 362 1.63 -5.48 -12.12
CA ALA A 362 0.43 -5.63 -11.30
C ALA A 362 0.51 -6.89 -10.43
N ILE A 363 0.82 -8.04 -11.04
CA ILE A 363 0.84 -9.35 -10.39
C ILE A 363 1.94 -9.45 -9.33
N GLU A 364 3.19 -9.09 -9.67
CA GLU A 364 4.34 -9.23 -8.78
C GLU A 364 4.28 -8.28 -7.58
N ASN A 365 3.61 -7.12 -7.72
CA ASN A 365 3.52 -6.08 -6.68
C ASN A 365 2.15 -6.01 -5.99
N ARG A 366 1.17 -6.77 -6.49
CA ARG A 366 -0.19 -6.84 -5.95
C ARG A 366 -0.84 -5.45 -5.84
N VAL A 367 -0.82 -4.70 -6.94
CA VAL A 367 -1.35 -3.34 -7.06
C VAL A 367 -2.25 -3.21 -8.30
N PHE A 368 -3.20 -2.29 -8.24
CA PHE A 368 -3.89 -1.85 -9.44
C PHE A 368 -2.94 -1.02 -10.31
N ILE A 369 -3.11 -1.09 -11.62
CA ILE A 369 -2.39 -0.25 -12.58
C ILE A 369 -3.37 0.39 -13.54
N ALA A 370 -3.23 1.70 -13.76
CA ALA A 370 -3.88 2.40 -14.84
C ALA A 370 -2.81 3.05 -15.73
N THR A 371 -2.89 2.83 -17.03
CA THR A 371 -2.05 3.49 -18.03
C THR A 371 -2.89 4.46 -18.85
N SER A 372 -2.30 5.57 -19.26
CA SER A 372 -2.92 6.51 -20.20
C SER A 372 -1.90 6.86 -21.26
N GLY A 373 -2.19 6.57 -22.51
CA GLY A 373 -1.23 6.69 -23.59
C GLY A 373 -1.84 7.13 -24.89
N TYR A 374 -1.06 6.90 -25.94
CA TYR A 374 -1.40 7.19 -27.31
C TYR A 374 -1.68 5.88 -28.04
N ASP A 375 -2.84 5.77 -28.70
CA ASP A 375 -3.30 4.55 -29.35
C ASP A 375 -3.51 3.42 -28.30
N TYR A 376 -2.59 2.51 -28.18
CA TYR A 376 -2.53 1.42 -27.23
C TYR A 376 -1.14 1.41 -26.56
N PRO A 377 -0.98 1.12 -25.28
CA PRO A 377 -1.90 0.48 -24.33
C PRO A 377 -2.48 1.48 -23.28
N THR A 378 -3.75 1.82 -23.39
CA THR A 378 -4.49 2.55 -22.36
C THR A 378 -5.47 1.59 -21.70
N TYR A 379 -5.26 1.30 -20.41
CA TYR A 379 -6.06 0.31 -19.67
C TYR A 379 -6.12 0.60 -18.18
N VAL A 380 -7.08 -0.02 -17.49
CA VAL A 380 -7.14 -0.19 -16.05
C VAL A 380 -7.09 -1.69 -15.77
N MET A 381 -6.22 -2.10 -14.85
CA MET A 381 -5.89 -3.49 -14.58
C MET A 381 -5.88 -3.75 -13.06
N ASP A 382 -6.28 -4.95 -12.67
CA ASP A 382 -6.30 -5.38 -11.28
C ASP A 382 -5.00 -6.07 -10.83
N PRO A 383 -4.84 -6.34 -9.50
CA PRO A 383 -3.65 -7.01 -8.96
C PRO A 383 -3.39 -8.45 -9.43
N ASP A 384 -4.33 -9.09 -10.10
CA ASP A 384 -4.13 -10.40 -10.75
C ASP A 384 -3.76 -10.26 -12.24
N GLY A 385 -3.61 -9.01 -12.73
CA GLY A 385 -3.25 -8.70 -14.11
C GLY A 385 -4.43 -8.78 -15.09
N GLU A 386 -5.66 -8.84 -14.59
CA GLU A 386 -6.85 -8.82 -15.41
C GLU A 386 -7.19 -7.39 -15.85
N ILE A 387 -7.44 -7.22 -17.15
CA ILE A 387 -7.81 -5.92 -17.71
C ILE A 387 -9.29 -5.67 -17.43
N LEU A 388 -9.58 -4.66 -16.60
CA LEU A 388 -10.94 -4.26 -16.21
C LEU A 388 -11.58 -3.32 -17.23
N ALA A 389 -10.77 -2.48 -17.89
CA ALA A 389 -11.18 -1.58 -18.95
C ALA A 389 -10.01 -1.31 -19.91
N ILE A 390 -10.30 -1.11 -21.17
CA ILE A 390 -9.31 -0.80 -22.19
C ILE A 390 -9.85 0.22 -23.19
N ALA A 391 -9.02 1.18 -23.59
CA ALA A 391 -9.28 2.11 -24.68
C ALA A 391 -8.34 1.80 -25.85
N ARG A 392 -8.91 1.64 -27.05
CA ARG A 392 -8.19 1.24 -28.27
C ARG A 392 -8.23 2.30 -29.36
N GLU A 393 -9.20 3.19 -29.31
CA GLU A 393 -9.42 4.19 -30.34
C GLU A 393 -8.98 5.56 -29.87
N ASP A 394 -8.45 6.38 -30.78
CA ASP A 394 -8.09 7.78 -30.51
C ASP A 394 -9.31 8.56 -30.01
N GLY A 395 -9.17 9.32 -28.94
CA GLY A 395 -10.26 10.05 -28.28
C GLY A 395 -11.19 9.17 -27.44
N SER A 396 -10.82 7.90 -27.17
CA SER A 396 -11.54 7.00 -26.24
C SER A 396 -10.92 7.04 -24.82
N MET A 397 -11.55 6.32 -23.88
CA MET A 397 -11.10 6.26 -22.49
C MET A 397 -11.32 4.84 -21.93
N ALA A 398 -10.37 4.36 -21.12
CA ALA A 398 -10.56 3.20 -20.27
C ALA A 398 -11.12 3.70 -18.91
N VAL A 399 -12.39 3.37 -18.64
CA VAL A 399 -13.06 3.78 -17.40
C VAL A 399 -13.45 2.54 -16.61
N SER A 400 -13.00 2.47 -15.37
CA SER A 400 -13.34 1.36 -14.47
C SER A 400 -13.50 1.84 -13.03
N SER A 401 -14.47 1.24 -12.33
CA SER A 401 -14.56 1.30 -10.87
C SER A 401 -13.76 0.16 -10.27
N ILE A 402 -12.81 0.47 -9.41
CA ILE A 402 -11.99 -0.50 -8.69
C ILE A 402 -12.26 -0.41 -7.19
N ASP A 403 -12.14 -1.54 -6.49
CA ASP A 403 -12.30 -1.59 -5.03
C ASP A 403 -10.95 -1.85 -4.37
N LEU A 404 -10.39 -0.82 -3.74
CA LEU A 404 -9.09 -0.90 -3.06
C LEU A 404 -9.11 -1.77 -1.79
N ASN A 405 -10.29 -2.13 -1.29
CA ASN A 405 -10.44 -3.06 -0.17
C ASN A 405 -10.67 -4.52 -0.62
N LYS A 406 -10.85 -4.75 -1.94
CA LYS A 406 -10.96 -6.12 -2.45
C LYS A 406 -9.68 -6.90 -2.15
N ARG A 407 -9.84 -8.05 -1.48
CA ARG A 407 -8.72 -8.97 -1.22
C ARG A 407 -8.47 -9.85 -2.44
N TYR A 408 -7.21 -9.95 -2.82
CA TYR A 408 -6.71 -10.82 -3.88
C TYR A 408 -5.95 -11.97 -3.23
N SER A 409 -6.58 -13.14 -3.16
CA SER A 409 -6.06 -14.30 -2.45
C SER A 409 -5.81 -15.45 -3.41
N ASP A 410 -4.62 -16.02 -3.34
CA ASP A 410 -4.31 -17.27 -3.99
C ASP A 410 -4.89 -18.47 -3.20
N LYS A 411 -5.37 -19.49 -3.90
CA LYS A 411 -5.98 -20.67 -3.28
C LYS A 411 -5.03 -21.40 -2.31
N TRP A 412 -3.73 -21.41 -2.61
CA TRP A 412 -2.71 -22.12 -1.85
C TRP A 412 -1.90 -21.22 -0.95
N LEU A 413 -1.74 -19.95 -1.32
CA LEU A 413 -0.83 -19.00 -0.67
C LEU A 413 -1.55 -17.98 0.20
N GLY A 414 -2.88 -17.85 0.11
CA GLY A 414 -3.67 -16.91 0.89
C GLY A 414 -3.56 -15.46 0.41
N ASP A 415 -3.56 -14.49 1.33
CA ASP A 415 -3.46 -13.07 1.00
C ASP A 415 -2.11 -12.71 0.38
N MET A 416 -2.12 -12.49 -0.91
CA MET A 416 -0.90 -12.23 -1.67
C MET A 416 -0.31 -10.84 -1.42
N ARG A 417 -1.13 -9.86 -1.01
CA ARG A 417 -0.62 -8.52 -0.65
C ARG A 417 0.17 -8.57 0.65
N GLY A 418 -0.36 -9.25 1.66
CA GLY A 418 0.32 -9.45 2.94
C GLY A 418 1.66 -10.19 2.76
N ARG A 419 1.67 -11.24 1.93
CA ARG A 419 2.90 -11.97 1.60
C ARG A 419 3.91 -11.11 0.87
N PHE A 420 3.49 -10.39 -0.18
CA PHE A 420 4.36 -9.46 -0.88
C PHE A 420 5.04 -8.49 0.09
N MET A 421 4.27 -7.88 0.99
CA MET A 421 4.81 -6.91 1.94
C MET A 421 5.79 -7.53 2.95
N LYS A 422 5.68 -8.82 3.27
CA LYS A 422 6.45 -9.50 4.32
C LYS A 422 7.49 -10.51 3.82
N GLU A 423 7.47 -10.88 2.54
CA GLU A 423 8.37 -11.90 1.99
C GLU A 423 9.37 -11.36 0.96
N VAL A 424 9.11 -10.17 0.38
CA VAL A 424 10.03 -9.58 -0.59
C VAL A 424 11.37 -9.22 0.04
N ARG A 425 12.45 -9.83 -0.45
CA ARG A 425 13.82 -9.64 0.01
C ARG A 425 14.41 -8.33 -0.56
N THR A 426 14.40 -7.28 0.27
CA THR A 426 15.00 -5.98 -0.07
C THR A 426 16.34 -5.76 0.64
N ASP A 427 16.75 -6.72 1.43
CA ASP A 427 18.05 -6.80 2.09
C ASP A 427 19.15 -7.33 1.16
N ILE A 428 18.77 -7.98 0.05
CA ILE A 428 19.71 -8.42 -0.98
C ILE A 428 19.97 -7.24 -1.91
N LYS A 429 21.20 -6.76 -1.92
CA LYS A 429 21.65 -5.76 -2.89
C LYS A 429 21.72 -6.44 -4.26
N VAL A 430 20.94 -5.91 -5.18
CA VAL A 430 21.12 -6.11 -6.62
C VAL A 430 21.93 -4.91 -7.05
N GLU A 431 23.15 -5.11 -7.43
CA GLU A 431 24.26 -4.15 -7.62
C GLU A 431 23.86 -2.73 -7.98
#